data_2688e316120919afe77dcec56bf23165
#
_entry.id   2688e316120919afe77dcec56bf23165
#
_cell.length_a   1.000
_cell.length_b   1.000
_cell.length_c   1.000
_cell.angle_alpha   90.00
_cell.angle_beta   90.00
_cell.angle_gamma   90.00
#
_symmetry.space_group_name_H-M   'P 1'
#
loop_
_entity.id
_entity.type
_entity.pdbx_description
1 polymer ?
#
loop_
_entity_poly.entity_id
_entity_poly.type
_entity_poly.pdbx_seq_one_letter_code
_entity_poly.pdbx_strand_id
1 'polypeptide(L)'
;MTKVLIDPGHGVDTKGKHSPDGKLREYKWAREMAKRLSIRLAQMNISYHILVPEEEDISLKERCKRANAIAKKEKCILVSIHCNAAGADGKWHTAHGWSVFVSLNASGASKALASMMAVSAEGYDVKVRKPDQLHGYWQQNLAICRDTSCPAVLVENMFQDNKEDVAFLMSEEGKVTLCEIMVEGICNYLGIQYSN
;
A
#
# COMPACT_ATOMS: atom_id res chain seq x y z
N MET A 1 2.62 15.09 -16.20
CA MET A 1 2.48 13.65 -15.81
C MET A 1 1.99 13.59 -14.37
N THR A 2 1.27 12.53 -13.98
CA THR A 2 0.82 12.33 -12.59
C THR A 2 1.96 11.72 -11.76
N LYS A 3 2.26 12.29 -10.60
CA LYS A 3 3.29 11.79 -9.68
C LYS A 3 2.69 10.78 -8.70
N VAL A 4 3.40 9.69 -8.42
CA VAL A 4 3.03 8.70 -7.39
C VAL A 4 3.70 9.07 -6.08
N LEU A 5 2.90 9.35 -5.05
CA LEU A 5 3.38 9.53 -3.67
C LEU A 5 3.35 8.16 -3.00
N ILE A 6 4.51 7.69 -2.57
CA ILE A 6 4.67 6.40 -1.90
C ILE A 6 4.80 6.66 -0.41
N ASP A 7 3.86 6.17 0.38
CA ASP A 7 3.82 6.33 1.84
C ASP A 7 4.07 4.98 2.53
N PRO A 8 5.31 4.67 2.94
CA PRO A 8 5.59 3.48 3.73
C PRO A 8 5.02 3.63 5.15
N GLY A 9 4.19 2.66 5.57
CA GLY A 9 3.53 2.68 6.87
C GLY A 9 4.50 2.62 8.06
N HIS A 10 4.07 3.19 9.18
CA HIS A 10 4.74 3.12 10.47
C HIS A 10 6.20 3.62 10.52
N GLY A 11 6.86 3.41 11.64
CA GLY A 11 8.28 3.69 11.88
C GLY A 11 8.88 2.67 12.85
N VAL A 12 10.18 2.77 13.07
CA VAL A 12 10.95 1.84 13.94
C VAL A 12 10.41 1.81 15.38
N ASP A 13 9.83 2.91 15.82
CA ASP A 13 9.28 3.16 17.14
C ASP A 13 7.77 2.84 17.27
N THR A 14 7.09 2.45 16.18
CA THR A 14 5.69 2.04 16.21
C THR A 14 5.55 0.66 16.87
N LYS A 15 4.90 0.61 18.04
CA LYS A 15 4.71 -0.64 18.81
C LYS A 15 3.73 -1.59 18.12
N GLY A 16 3.96 -2.91 18.26
CA GLY A 16 3.02 -3.95 17.83
C GLY A 16 2.90 -4.15 16.31
N LYS A 17 3.73 -3.49 15.52
CA LYS A 17 3.74 -3.60 14.07
C LYS A 17 4.81 -4.58 13.58
N HIS A 18 4.59 -5.85 13.96
CA HIS A 18 5.50 -6.96 13.66
C HIS A 18 4.77 -8.30 13.75
N SER A 19 5.34 -9.35 13.15
CA SER A 19 4.86 -10.72 13.33
C SER A 19 5.01 -11.18 14.78
N PRO A 20 4.21 -12.14 15.25
CA PRO A 20 4.31 -12.69 16.63
C PRO A 20 5.72 -13.18 17.01
N ASP A 21 6.48 -13.71 16.05
CA ASP A 21 7.86 -14.16 16.27
C ASP A 21 8.91 -13.04 16.09
N GLY A 22 8.47 -11.81 15.77
CA GLY A 22 9.31 -10.61 15.59
C GLY A 22 10.19 -10.59 14.34
N LYS A 23 10.11 -11.62 13.47
CA LYS A 23 10.95 -11.69 12.26
C LYS A 23 10.55 -10.67 11.20
N LEU A 24 9.25 -10.48 10.98
CA LEU A 24 8.73 -9.42 10.12
C LEU A 24 8.51 -8.15 10.97
N ARG A 25 9.11 -7.04 10.56
CA ARG A 25 8.84 -5.68 11.08
C ARG A 25 8.18 -4.88 9.98
N GLU A 26 6.91 -4.50 10.17
CA GLU A 26 6.09 -3.85 9.12
C GLU A 26 6.76 -2.60 8.56
N TYR A 27 7.29 -1.70 9.41
CA TYR A 27 7.96 -0.48 8.97
C TYR A 27 9.15 -0.74 8.03
N LYS A 28 9.95 -1.76 8.36
CA LYS A 28 11.14 -2.13 7.58
C LYS A 28 10.74 -2.71 6.23
N TRP A 29 9.75 -3.61 6.25
CA TRP A 29 9.20 -4.22 5.05
C TRP A 29 8.55 -3.16 4.13
N ALA A 30 7.74 -2.25 4.67
CA ALA A 30 7.08 -1.20 3.90
C ALA A 30 8.10 -0.26 3.23
N ARG A 31 9.21 0.06 3.87
CA ARG A 31 10.30 0.85 3.27
C ARG A 31 11.05 0.12 2.17
N GLU A 32 11.30 -1.18 2.36
CA GLU A 32 11.86 -2.02 1.29
C GLU A 32 10.92 -2.04 0.07
N MET A 33 9.61 -2.22 0.28
CA MET A 33 8.62 -2.20 -0.79
C MET A 33 8.50 -0.83 -1.45
N ALA A 34 8.56 0.25 -0.69
CA ALA A 34 8.57 1.61 -1.24
C ALA A 34 9.78 1.85 -2.17
N LYS A 35 10.96 1.31 -1.78
CA LYS A 35 12.15 1.36 -2.63
C LYS A 35 11.99 0.51 -3.90
N ARG A 36 11.46 -0.72 -3.80
CA ARG A 36 11.19 -1.58 -4.96
C ARG A 36 10.21 -0.91 -5.92
N LEU A 37 9.09 -0.42 -5.39
CA LEU A 37 8.08 0.31 -6.16
C LEU A 37 8.68 1.54 -6.85
N SER A 38 9.51 2.32 -6.17
CA SER A 38 10.16 3.50 -6.75
C SER A 38 11.08 3.15 -7.93
N ILE A 39 11.83 2.06 -7.84
CA ILE A 39 12.70 1.57 -8.92
C ILE A 39 11.85 1.15 -10.12
N ARG A 40 10.79 0.38 -9.91
CA ARG A 40 9.91 -0.07 -10.99
C ARG A 40 9.20 1.10 -11.67
N LEU A 41 8.69 2.07 -10.90
CA LEU A 41 8.07 3.28 -11.46
C LEU A 41 9.07 4.09 -12.30
N ALA A 42 10.33 4.21 -11.85
CA ALA A 42 11.38 4.87 -12.63
C ALA A 42 11.66 4.16 -13.97
N GLN A 43 11.72 2.82 -13.98
CA GLN A 43 11.87 2.01 -15.20
C GLN A 43 10.71 2.24 -16.19
N MET A 44 9.52 2.52 -15.69
CA MET A 44 8.31 2.82 -16.47
C MET A 44 8.18 4.32 -16.80
N ASN A 45 9.19 5.15 -16.50
CA ASN A 45 9.16 6.59 -16.66
C ASN A 45 8.01 7.29 -15.91
N ILE A 46 7.56 6.71 -14.80
CA ILE A 46 6.53 7.27 -13.92
C ILE A 46 7.21 8.07 -12.81
N SER A 47 6.87 9.35 -12.69
CA SER A 47 7.38 10.21 -11.62
C SER A 47 6.86 9.74 -10.26
N TYR A 48 7.73 9.71 -9.26
CA TYR A 48 7.38 9.31 -7.89
C TYR A 48 8.03 10.20 -6.84
N HIS A 49 7.57 10.05 -5.60
CA HIS A 49 8.19 10.65 -4.41
C HIS A 49 7.91 9.76 -3.20
N ILE A 50 8.94 9.36 -2.47
CA ILE A 50 8.80 8.65 -1.20
C ILE A 50 8.50 9.69 -0.12
N LEU A 51 7.30 9.61 0.46
CA LEU A 51 6.75 10.63 1.35
C LEU A 51 7.41 10.63 2.73
N VAL A 52 7.84 9.44 3.20
CA VAL A 52 8.48 9.21 4.50
C VAL A 52 9.76 8.42 4.32
N PRO A 53 10.88 9.08 4.00
CA PRO A 53 12.18 8.44 3.90
C PRO A 53 12.80 8.10 5.26
N GLU A 54 12.31 8.72 6.34
CA GLU A 54 12.80 8.53 7.72
C GLU A 54 12.48 7.11 8.22
N GLU A 55 13.27 6.58 9.15
CA GLU A 55 12.99 5.32 9.84
C GLU A 55 12.01 5.50 11.00
N GLU A 56 12.00 6.66 11.63
CA GLU A 56 11.08 7.02 12.72
C GLU A 56 9.63 7.13 12.23
N ASP A 57 8.68 6.98 13.14
CA ASP A 57 7.26 7.13 12.81
C ASP A 57 6.88 8.60 12.65
N ILE A 58 6.59 8.98 11.44
CA ILE A 58 6.07 10.31 11.12
C ILE A 58 4.56 10.31 11.30
N SER A 59 4.05 11.27 12.07
CA SER A 59 2.62 11.35 12.38
C SER A 59 1.75 11.42 11.13
N LEU A 60 0.56 10.84 11.17
CA LEU A 60 -0.41 10.89 10.06
C LEU A 60 -0.69 12.33 9.60
N LYS A 61 -0.78 13.27 10.54
CA LYS A 61 -0.96 14.69 10.23
C LYS A 61 0.18 15.25 9.37
N GLU A 62 1.43 14.93 9.71
CA GLU A 62 2.58 15.40 8.95
C GLU A 62 2.68 14.69 7.59
N ARG A 63 2.37 13.39 7.51
CA ARG A 63 2.29 12.64 6.23
C ARG A 63 1.27 13.28 5.28
N CYS A 64 0.05 13.56 5.75
CA CYS A 64 -0.99 14.24 4.97
C CYS A 64 -0.56 15.66 4.55
N LYS A 65 0.11 16.41 5.44
CA LYS A 65 0.63 17.75 5.15
C LYS A 65 1.67 17.71 4.02
N ARG A 66 2.61 16.75 4.05
CA ARG A 66 3.60 16.55 2.99
C ARG A 66 2.93 16.22 1.66
N ALA A 67 2.01 15.25 1.65
CA ALA A 67 1.25 14.85 0.46
C ALA A 67 0.49 16.06 -0.13
N ASN A 68 -0.22 16.80 0.71
CA ASN A 68 -1.02 17.94 0.29
C ASN A 68 -0.16 19.12 -0.23
N ALA A 69 1.06 19.29 0.30
CA ALA A 69 1.99 20.29 -0.22
C ALA A 69 2.45 19.99 -1.64
N ILE A 70 2.61 18.71 -1.99
CA ILE A 70 2.91 18.27 -3.36
C ILE A 70 1.66 18.38 -4.25
N ALA A 71 0.51 17.92 -3.76
CA ALA A 71 -0.76 17.93 -4.51
C ALA A 71 -1.22 19.35 -4.90
N LYS A 72 -0.82 20.38 -4.16
CA LYS A 72 -1.06 21.80 -4.53
C LYS A 72 -0.27 22.25 -5.75
N LYS A 73 0.84 21.60 -6.07
CA LYS A 73 1.77 22.02 -7.12
C LYS A 73 1.63 21.20 -8.39
N GLU A 74 1.25 19.94 -8.27
CA GLU A 74 1.20 19.01 -9.38
C GLU A 74 0.16 17.91 -9.15
N LYS A 75 -0.31 17.29 -10.24
CA LYS A 75 -1.21 16.13 -10.15
C LYS A 75 -0.46 14.96 -9.52
N CYS A 76 -1.05 14.34 -8.52
CA CYS A 76 -0.48 13.16 -7.88
C CYS A 76 -1.57 12.17 -7.44
N ILE A 77 -1.14 10.96 -7.14
CA ILE A 77 -1.89 9.92 -6.44
C ILE A 77 -1.05 9.45 -5.25
N LEU A 78 -1.68 8.92 -4.22
CA LEU A 78 -1.00 8.39 -3.04
C LEU A 78 -1.27 6.90 -2.89
N VAL A 79 -0.21 6.12 -2.65
CA VAL A 79 -0.24 4.70 -2.32
C VAL A 79 0.45 4.51 -0.97
N SER A 80 -0.32 4.19 0.07
CA SER A 80 0.18 3.86 1.40
C SER A 80 0.37 2.36 1.53
N ILE A 81 1.56 1.91 1.97
CA ILE A 81 1.99 0.51 1.96
C ILE A 81 2.01 -0.02 3.38
N HIS A 82 1.19 -1.03 3.65
CA HIS A 82 1.01 -1.66 4.96
C HIS A 82 0.97 -3.19 4.88
N CYS A 83 1.09 -3.83 6.05
CA CYS A 83 0.73 -5.23 6.28
C CYS A 83 -0.41 -5.28 7.29
N ASN A 84 -1.46 -6.04 6.98
CA ASN A 84 -2.64 -6.18 7.81
C ASN A 84 -2.35 -6.95 9.12
N ALA A 85 -3.24 -6.83 10.08
CA ALA A 85 -3.24 -7.64 11.30
C ALA A 85 -4.67 -8.01 11.68
N ALA A 86 -4.89 -9.27 12.04
CA ALA A 86 -6.18 -9.77 12.51
C ALA A 86 -6.43 -9.48 14.01
N GLY A 87 -5.35 -9.35 14.78
CA GLY A 87 -5.41 -9.09 16.20
C GLY A 87 -4.32 -8.16 16.71
N ALA A 88 -4.42 -7.80 18.01
CA ALA A 88 -3.43 -7.00 18.73
C ALA A 88 -2.86 -7.76 19.94
N ASP A 89 -3.08 -9.07 20.01
CA ASP A 89 -2.74 -9.92 21.14
C ASP A 89 -1.36 -10.60 21.00
N GLY A 90 -0.62 -10.31 19.94
CA GLY A 90 0.70 -10.88 19.67
C GLY A 90 0.69 -12.36 19.28
N LYS A 91 -0.46 -12.90 18.89
CA LYS A 91 -0.62 -14.31 18.48
C LYS A 91 -0.75 -14.47 16.98
N TRP A 92 -0.55 -15.70 16.53
CA TRP A 92 -0.83 -16.10 15.17
C TRP A 92 -2.34 -16.26 14.92
N HIS A 93 -2.82 -15.75 13.80
CA HIS A 93 -4.22 -15.79 13.37
C HIS A 93 -4.37 -16.49 12.01
N THR A 94 -5.64 -16.78 11.65
CA THR A 94 -5.98 -17.47 10.40
C THR A 94 -6.41 -16.55 9.26
N ALA A 95 -6.70 -15.27 9.55
CA ALA A 95 -6.99 -14.29 8.51
C ALA A 95 -5.75 -14.10 7.63
N HIS A 96 -5.93 -14.07 6.30
CA HIS A 96 -4.82 -14.02 5.35
C HIS A 96 -5.25 -13.35 4.05
N GLY A 97 -4.28 -12.88 3.26
CA GLY A 97 -4.48 -12.37 1.90
C GLY A 97 -4.37 -10.85 1.78
N TRP A 98 -4.34 -10.39 0.54
CA TRP A 98 -4.16 -9.02 0.10
C TRP A 98 -5.48 -8.23 0.06
N SER A 99 -5.43 -6.94 0.35
CA SER A 99 -6.60 -6.05 0.24
C SER A 99 -6.18 -4.60 0.02
N VAL A 100 -7.08 -3.81 -0.59
CA VAL A 100 -6.91 -2.38 -0.78
C VAL A 100 -8.08 -1.60 -0.18
N PHE A 101 -7.76 -0.45 0.37
CA PHE A 101 -8.69 0.40 1.11
C PHE A 101 -8.72 1.82 0.55
N VAL A 102 -9.90 2.42 0.64
CA VAL A 102 -10.13 3.86 0.44
C VAL A 102 -10.84 4.45 1.66
N SER A 103 -10.86 5.78 1.79
CA SER A 103 -11.64 6.42 2.87
C SER A 103 -13.15 6.23 2.68
N LEU A 104 -13.94 6.42 3.76
CA LEU A 104 -15.40 6.36 3.68
C LEU A 104 -15.97 7.37 2.67
N ASN A 105 -15.35 8.55 2.57
CA ASN A 105 -15.74 9.63 1.66
C ASN A 105 -14.81 9.70 0.44
N ALA A 106 -14.30 8.57 -0.03
CA ALA A 106 -13.35 8.53 -1.13
C ALA A 106 -13.94 9.11 -2.42
N SER A 107 -13.13 9.89 -3.12
CA SER A 107 -13.45 10.39 -4.45
C SER A 107 -13.62 9.26 -5.46
N GLY A 108 -14.33 9.52 -6.56
CA GLY A 108 -14.40 8.57 -7.68
C GLY A 108 -13.02 8.16 -8.21
N ALA A 109 -12.05 9.08 -8.20
CA ALA A 109 -10.68 8.83 -8.60
C ALA A 109 -9.93 7.88 -7.64
N SER A 110 -10.11 8.04 -6.31
CA SER A 110 -9.56 7.09 -5.34
C SER A 110 -10.16 5.70 -5.50
N LYS A 111 -11.47 5.61 -5.72
CA LYS A 111 -12.18 4.35 -5.96
C LYS A 111 -11.71 3.67 -7.24
N ALA A 112 -11.51 4.43 -8.31
CA ALA A 112 -10.97 3.92 -9.58
C ALA A 112 -9.55 3.37 -9.39
N LEU A 113 -8.67 4.09 -8.67
CA LEU A 113 -7.31 3.61 -8.36
C LEU A 113 -7.35 2.29 -7.59
N ALA A 114 -8.21 2.21 -6.55
CA ALA A 114 -8.36 0.99 -5.75
C ALA A 114 -8.90 -0.18 -6.58
N SER A 115 -9.88 0.06 -7.45
CA SER A 115 -10.42 -0.98 -8.36
C SER A 115 -9.36 -1.51 -9.32
N MET A 116 -8.53 -0.62 -9.91
CA MET A 116 -7.45 -1.05 -10.80
C MET A 116 -6.41 -1.91 -10.06
N MET A 117 -6.05 -1.53 -8.82
CA MET A 117 -5.16 -2.35 -8.00
C MET A 117 -5.77 -3.72 -7.63
N ALA A 118 -7.05 -3.76 -7.31
CA ALA A 118 -7.73 -5.02 -7.00
C ALA A 118 -7.79 -5.95 -8.22
N VAL A 119 -8.10 -5.41 -9.41
CA VAL A 119 -8.09 -6.17 -10.68
C VAL A 119 -6.68 -6.70 -10.98
N SER A 120 -5.65 -5.86 -10.80
CA SER A 120 -4.27 -6.32 -10.98
C SER A 120 -3.92 -7.46 -10.00
N ALA A 121 -4.30 -7.34 -8.72
CA ALA A 121 -4.05 -8.38 -7.74
C ALA A 121 -4.72 -9.72 -8.08
N GLU A 122 -5.89 -9.70 -8.73
CA GLU A 122 -6.58 -10.92 -9.20
C GLU A 122 -5.83 -11.65 -10.33
N GLY A 123 -4.90 -10.98 -11.01
CA GLY A 123 -4.02 -11.57 -12.03
C GLY A 123 -2.83 -12.35 -11.47
N TYR A 124 -2.60 -12.30 -10.16
CA TYR A 124 -1.50 -12.98 -9.48
C TYR A 124 -2.02 -14.08 -8.55
N ASP A 125 -1.16 -15.05 -8.25
CA ASP A 125 -1.50 -16.15 -7.32
C ASP A 125 -1.47 -15.66 -5.85
N VAL A 126 -2.37 -14.72 -5.54
CA VAL A 126 -2.58 -14.20 -4.18
C VAL A 126 -4.07 -14.20 -3.85
N LYS A 127 -4.41 -14.48 -2.60
CA LYS A 127 -5.78 -14.36 -2.15
C LYS A 127 -6.16 -12.90 -2.03
N VAL A 128 -7.00 -12.41 -2.93
CA VAL A 128 -7.57 -11.06 -2.84
C VAL A 128 -8.78 -11.07 -1.90
N ARG A 129 -8.74 -10.23 -0.87
CA ARG A 129 -9.84 -10.00 0.08
C ARG A 129 -10.60 -8.76 -0.33
N LYS A 130 -11.87 -8.90 -0.58
CA LYS A 130 -12.78 -7.83 -0.98
C LYS A 130 -14.12 -7.94 -0.25
N PRO A 131 -14.83 -6.82 0.02
CA PRO A 131 -16.09 -6.84 0.75
C PRO A 131 -17.21 -7.48 -0.06
N ASP A 132 -17.17 -7.35 -1.41
CA ASP A 132 -18.14 -7.88 -2.35
C ASP A 132 -17.49 -8.09 -3.73
N GLN A 133 -18.23 -8.69 -4.65
CA GLN A 133 -17.78 -8.95 -6.02
C GLN A 133 -17.72 -7.69 -6.90
N LEU A 134 -18.39 -6.62 -6.49
CA LEU A 134 -18.60 -5.45 -7.36
C LEU A 134 -17.46 -4.43 -7.24
N HIS A 135 -16.93 -4.20 -6.01
CA HIS A 135 -16.06 -3.05 -5.76
C HIS A 135 -14.56 -3.40 -5.66
N GLY A 136 -14.22 -4.60 -5.22
CA GLY A 136 -12.82 -5.06 -5.08
C GLY A 136 -12.01 -4.36 -3.99
N TYR A 137 -12.54 -3.31 -3.33
CA TYR A 137 -11.86 -2.51 -2.30
C TYR A 137 -12.73 -2.32 -1.06
N TRP A 138 -12.08 -2.11 0.08
CA TRP A 138 -12.73 -1.79 1.36
C TRP A 138 -12.83 -0.29 1.56
N GLN A 139 -13.85 0.15 2.30
CA GLN A 139 -14.00 1.53 2.76
C GLN A 139 -13.84 1.60 4.28
N GLN A 140 -12.89 2.45 4.74
CA GLN A 140 -12.63 2.62 6.15
C GLN A 140 -12.20 4.04 6.47
N ASN A 141 -12.40 4.49 7.72
CA ASN A 141 -11.98 5.82 8.16
C ASN A 141 -10.45 5.89 8.38
N LEU A 142 -9.69 5.94 7.29
CA LEU A 142 -8.23 5.98 7.29
C LEU A 142 -7.74 7.41 7.03
N ALA A 143 -7.04 8.00 8.02
CA ALA A 143 -6.61 9.39 7.97
C ALA A 143 -5.74 9.70 6.73
N ILE A 144 -4.80 8.81 6.37
CA ILE A 144 -3.94 9.02 5.21
C ILE A 144 -4.73 9.11 3.89
N CYS A 145 -5.83 8.40 3.77
CA CYS A 145 -6.70 8.44 2.59
C CYS A 145 -7.75 9.57 2.70
N ARG A 146 -8.21 9.89 3.91
CA ARG A 146 -9.27 10.88 4.16
C ARG A 146 -8.75 12.32 4.07
N ASP A 147 -7.57 12.59 4.66
CA ASP A 147 -7.05 13.92 4.86
C ASP A 147 -6.04 14.34 3.78
N THR A 148 -5.88 13.50 2.75
CA THR A 148 -5.05 13.78 1.57
C THR A 148 -5.92 14.28 0.43
N SER A 149 -5.49 15.36 -0.24
CA SER A 149 -6.28 16.06 -1.27
C SER A 149 -6.17 15.42 -2.67
N CYS A 150 -5.22 14.52 -2.89
CA CYS A 150 -5.12 13.74 -4.13
C CYS A 150 -5.82 12.37 -3.98
N PRO A 151 -6.11 11.66 -5.08
CA PRO A 151 -6.58 10.27 -5.01
C PRO A 151 -5.62 9.43 -4.17
N ALA A 152 -6.16 8.70 -3.19
CA ALA A 152 -5.36 7.97 -2.22
C ALA A 152 -5.94 6.59 -1.93
N VAL A 153 -5.05 5.61 -1.82
CA VAL A 153 -5.36 4.24 -1.40
C VAL A 153 -4.37 3.77 -0.34
N LEU A 154 -4.79 2.83 0.49
CA LEU A 154 -3.94 2.09 1.40
C LEU A 154 -3.99 0.61 1.01
N VAL A 155 -2.83 0.03 0.80
CA VAL A 155 -2.68 -1.38 0.43
C VAL A 155 -2.23 -2.15 1.66
N GLU A 156 -3.03 -3.16 2.02
CA GLU A 156 -2.72 -4.13 3.05
C GLU A 156 -2.16 -5.40 2.38
N ASN A 157 -0.84 -5.47 2.37
CA ASN A 157 -0.11 -6.55 1.75
C ASN A 157 -0.03 -7.75 2.69
N MET A 158 -1.00 -8.64 2.62
CA MET A 158 -1.06 -9.82 3.47
C MET A 158 -1.16 -9.48 4.98
N PHE A 159 -1.12 -10.50 5.84
CA PHE A 159 -1.23 -10.36 7.31
C PHE A 159 0.08 -10.64 8.02
N GLN A 160 0.54 -9.67 8.82
CA GLN A 160 1.77 -9.81 9.62
C GLN A 160 1.65 -10.82 10.78
N ASP A 161 0.45 -11.26 11.08
CA ASP A 161 0.10 -12.23 12.12
C ASP A 161 -0.46 -13.56 11.57
N ASN A 162 -0.28 -13.82 10.28
CA ASN A 162 -0.52 -15.12 9.65
C ASN A 162 0.82 -15.75 9.21
N LYS A 163 1.05 -17.03 9.55
CA LYS A 163 2.34 -17.69 9.29
C LYS A 163 2.68 -17.82 7.81
N GLU A 164 1.71 -18.18 7.00
CA GLU A 164 1.89 -18.37 5.55
C GLU A 164 2.10 -17.02 4.87
N ASP A 165 1.30 -16.02 5.23
CA ASP A 165 1.44 -14.65 4.73
C ASP A 165 2.81 -14.06 5.10
N VAL A 166 3.29 -14.27 6.33
CA VAL A 166 4.62 -13.79 6.78
C VAL A 166 5.74 -14.49 5.99
N ALA A 167 5.62 -15.79 5.75
CA ALA A 167 6.59 -16.51 4.92
C ALA A 167 6.65 -15.93 3.50
N PHE A 168 5.49 -15.64 2.91
CA PHE A 168 5.39 -15.01 1.59
C PHE A 168 5.93 -13.57 1.60
N LEU A 169 5.53 -12.72 2.56
CA LEU A 169 6.03 -11.35 2.72
C LEU A 169 7.57 -11.28 2.82
N MET A 170 8.18 -12.27 3.44
CA MET A 170 9.64 -12.33 3.63
C MET A 170 10.37 -12.96 2.45
N SER A 171 9.71 -13.71 1.58
CA SER A 171 10.29 -14.30 0.39
C SER A 171 10.58 -13.24 -0.69
N GLU A 172 11.57 -13.49 -1.53
CA GLU A 172 11.85 -12.62 -2.68
C GLU A 172 10.70 -12.67 -3.71
N GLU A 173 10.15 -13.86 -3.95
CA GLU A 173 8.99 -14.05 -4.81
C GLU A 173 7.79 -13.22 -4.34
N GLY A 174 7.44 -13.28 -3.05
CA GLY A 174 6.34 -12.51 -2.48
C GLY A 174 6.56 -11.00 -2.60
N LYS A 175 7.78 -10.51 -2.36
CA LYS A 175 8.11 -9.10 -2.52
C LYS A 175 8.01 -8.63 -3.96
N VAL A 176 8.47 -9.42 -4.92
CA VAL A 176 8.34 -9.12 -6.35
C VAL A 176 6.85 -9.11 -6.72
N THR A 177 6.10 -10.14 -6.40
CA THR A 177 4.67 -10.25 -6.70
C THR A 177 3.88 -9.04 -6.16
N LEU A 178 4.05 -8.71 -4.87
CA LEU A 178 3.33 -7.61 -4.24
C LEU A 178 3.74 -6.24 -4.79
N CYS A 179 5.00 -6.09 -5.22
CA CYS A 179 5.46 -4.89 -5.91
C CYS A 179 4.77 -4.76 -7.29
N GLU A 180 4.78 -5.83 -8.09
CA GLU A 180 4.22 -5.80 -9.43
C GLU A 180 2.70 -5.58 -9.42
N ILE A 181 1.96 -6.11 -8.44
CA ILE A 181 0.54 -5.79 -8.24
C ILE A 181 0.33 -4.27 -8.12
N MET A 182 1.15 -3.59 -7.32
CA MET A 182 1.04 -2.14 -7.15
C MET A 182 1.45 -1.38 -8.41
N VAL A 183 2.53 -1.80 -9.10
CA VAL A 183 2.98 -1.17 -10.34
C VAL A 183 1.92 -1.29 -11.43
N GLU A 184 1.42 -2.49 -11.66
CA GLU A 184 0.39 -2.75 -12.68
C GLU A 184 -0.90 -2.00 -12.38
N GLY A 185 -1.36 -1.99 -11.12
CA GLY A 185 -2.53 -1.21 -10.71
C GLY A 185 -2.37 0.30 -10.94
N ILE A 186 -1.17 0.83 -10.68
CA ILE A 186 -0.84 2.24 -10.99
C ILE A 186 -0.85 2.48 -12.50
N CYS A 187 -0.21 1.61 -13.28
CA CYS A 187 -0.17 1.72 -14.74
C CYS A 187 -1.57 1.69 -15.34
N ASN A 188 -2.40 0.74 -14.93
CA ASN A 188 -3.79 0.63 -15.38
C ASN A 188 -4.60 1.89 -15.05
N TYR A 189 -4.42 2.44 -13.84
CA TYR A 189 -5.08 3.70 -13.47
C TYR A 189 -4.59 4.90 -14.29
N LEU A 190 -3.31 4.97 -14.62
CA LEU A 190 -2.72 6.06 -15.40
C LEU A 190 -2.90 5.90 -16.91
N GLY A 191 -3.42 4.78 -17.39
CA GLY A 191 -3.51 4.46 -18.82
C GLY A 191 -2.14 4.24 -19.47
N ILE A 192 -1.17 3.74 -18.70
CA ILE A 192 0.19 3.42 -19.15
C ILE A 192 0.27 1.92 -19.41
N GLN A 193 0.83 1.52 -20.54
CA GLN A 193 1.04 0.10 -20.82
C GLN A 193 2.02 -0.48 -19.81
N TYR A 194 1.56 -1.47 -19.04
CA TYR A 194 2.40 -2.21 -18.11
C TYR A 194 3.34 -3.17 -18.88
N SER A 195 4.59 -3.21 -18.48
CA SER A 195 5.59 -4.17 -18.99
C SER A 195 6.39 -4.75 -17.83
N ASN A 196 6.51 -6.07 -17.80
CA ASN A 196 7.38 -6.81 -16.87
C ASN A 196 8.86 -6.56 -17.16
#